data_aa97f945519e1f3059e25df2e02be13a
#
_entry.id   aa97f945519e1f3059e25df2e02be13a
#
_cell.length_a   1.000
_cell.length_b   1.000
_cell.length_c   1.000
_cell.angle_alpha   90.00
_cell.angle_beta   90.00
_cell.angle_gamma   90.00
#
_symmetry.space_group_name_H-M   'P 1'
#
loop_
_entity.id
_entity.type
_entity.pdbx_description
1 polymer ?
#
loop_
_entity_poly.entity_id
_entity_poly.type
_entity_poly.pdbx_seq_one_letter_code
_entity_poly.pdbx_strand_id
1 'polypeptide(L)'
;MSIEIQNLSKTFFPGTSREHKALKNVSLTIKEGDFITIVGGNGAGKSTFLNAIAGNFALDEGTISFGGHQIEQTADFERAAYISRVFQDPMQGTAPRMTVAENLALANRRGQKRSLFKTSSKEELQQFEALLAPLGLGLEDRLHTEIGLLSGGQRQAISLLMATMNAPQLLLLDEHTAALDPKTQRKIMQKTQETIEEKNLTALMITHNLSDAIHFGNRLIVMHRGEIVRDYAKEEKAALTEEELFRLMNALDEADLQGE
;
A
#
# COMPACT_ATOMS: atom_id res chain seq x y z
N MET A 1 -17.95 0.93 4.72
CA MET A 1 -17.97 -0.06 3.62
C MET A 1 -17.03 -1.19 4.00
N SER A 2 -17.38 -2.48 3.85
CA SER A 2 -16.47 -3.60 4.15
C SER A 2 -15.85 -4.14 2.86
N ILE A 3 -14.61 -4.65 2.97
CA ILE A 3 -13.95 -5.40 1.91
C ILE A 3 -13.85 -6.83 2.41
N GLU A 4 -14.39 -7.77 1.64
CA GLU A 4 -14.38 -9.18 1.99
C GLU A 4 -13.53 -9.94 0.99
N ILE A 5 -12.55 -10.65 1.51
CA ILE A 5 -11.62 -11.48 0.77
C ILE A 5 -11.87 -12.91 1.21
N GLN A 6 -12.18 -13.82 0.28
CA GLN A 6 -12.52 -15.19 0.60
C GLN A 6 -11.72 -16.16 -0.26
N ASN A 7 -10.97 -17.05 0.41
CA ASN A 7 -10.29 -18.21 -0.16
C ASN A 7 -9.34 -17.88 -1.33
N LEU A 8 -8.64 -16.71 -1.29
CA LEU A 8 -7.73 -16.35 -2.34
C LEU A 8 -6.59 -17.35 -2.48
N SER A 9 -6.43 -17.90 -3.66
CA SER A 9 -5.34 -18.79 -4.01
C SER A 9 -4.66 -18.32 -5.30
N LYS A 10 -3.33 -18.42 -5.32
CA LYS A 10 -2.51 -18.09 -6.49
C LYS A 10 -1.26 -18.95 -6.57
N THR A 11 -1.13 -19.64 -7.68
CA THR A 11 0.06 -20.41 -8.06
C THR A 11 0.69 -19.78 -9.30
N PHE A 12 1.96 -19.45 -9.23
CA PHE A 12 2.74 -19.03 -10.39
C PHE A 12 3.44 -20.22 -11.03
N PHE A 13 3.51 -20.24 -12.36
CA PHE A 13 4.15 -21.27 -13.18
C PHE A 13 3.70 -22.71 -12.88
N PRO A 14 2.38 -22.98 -12.83
CA PRO A 14 1.87 -24.31 -12.45
C PRO A 14 2.38 -25.39 -13.42
N GLY A 15 2.71 -26.56 -12.87
CA GLY A 15 3.23 -27.71 -13.63
C GLY A 15 4.66 -27.58 -14.14
N THR A 16 5.42 -26.58 -13.69
CA THR A 16 6.82 -26.38 -14.03
C THR A 16 7.73 -26.55 -12.80
N SER A 17 9.05 -26.70 -13.04
CA SER A 17 10.04 -26.73 -11.95
C SER A 17 10.13 -25.41 -11.15
N ARG A 18 9.46 -24.37 -11.60
CA ARG A 18 9.35 -23.05 -10.92
C ARG A 18 7.97 -22.82 -10.30
N GLU A 19 7.17 -23.86 -10.18
CA GLU A 19 5.86 -23.76 -9.52
C GLU A 19 5.99 -23.20 -8.12
N HIS A 20 5.22 -22.13 -7.85
CA HIS A 20 5.21 -21.47 -6.56
C HIS A 20 3.79 -21.10 -6.16
N LYS A 21 3.30 -21.71 -5.07
CA LYS A 21 2.00 -21.39 -4.45
C LYS A 21 2.16 -20.16 -3.57
N ALA A 22 1.93 -19.00 -4.14
CA ALA A 22 2.18 -17.71 -3.50
C ALA A 22 1.06 -17.27 -2.53
N LEU A 23 -0.19 -17.70 -2.79
CA LEU A 23 -1.32 -17.53 -1.86
C LEU A 23 -2.07 -18.86 -1.74
N LYS A 24 -2.47 -19.20 -0.51
CA LYS A 24 -3.15 -20.45 -0.18
C LYS A 24 -4.36 -20.14 0.70
N ASN A 25 -5.54 -20.13 0.09
CA ASN A 25 -6.81 -20.00 0.79
C ASN A 25 -6.88 -18.79 1.75
N VAL A 26 -6.32 -17.63 1.34
CA VAL A 26 -6.27 -16.43 2.16
C VAL A 26 -7.66 -15.81 2.26
N SER A 27 -8.16 -15.65 3.50
CA SER A 27 -9.42 -14.99 3.78
C SER A 27 -9.21 -13.87 4.80
N LEU A 28 -9.82 -12.70 4.54
CA LEU A 28 -9.70 -11.52 5.39
C LEU A 28 -10.92 -10.61 5.20
N THR A 29 -11.50 -10.16 6.30
CA THR A 29 -12.49 -9.08 6.29
C THR A 29 -11.81 -7.78 6.75
N ILE A 30 -11.89 -6.73 5.93
CA ILE A 30 -11.34 -5.41 6.21
C ILE A 30 -12.52 -4.47 6.44
N LYS A 31 -12.59 -3.85 7.59
CA LYS A 31 -13.64 -2.88 7.92
C LYS A 31 -13.24 -1.49 7.46
N GLU A 32 -14.20 -0.63 7.25
CA GLU A 32 -13.96 0.77 6.96
C GLU A 32 -13.17 1.42 8.12
N GLY A 33 -12.11 2.15 7.77
CA GLY A 33 -11.20 2.75 8.72
C GLY A 33 -10.18 1.78 9.35
N ASP A 34 -10.14 0.50 8.93
CA ASP A 34 -9.05 -0.38 9.31
C ASP A 34 -7.74 0.11 8.68
N PHE A 35 -6.73 0.31 9.50
CA PHE A 35 -5.35 0.46 9.06
C PHE A 35 -4.58 -0.78 9.52
N ILE A 36 -4.41 -1.73 8.60
CA ILE A 36 -3.82 -3.05 8.87
C ILE A 36 -2.36 -3.06 8.46
N THR A 37 -1.47 -3.38 9.40
CA THR A 37 -0.07 -3.67 9.09
C THR A 37 0.12 -5.15 8.78
N ILE A 38 0.96 -5.46 7.79
CA ILE A 38 1.21 -6.81 7.29
C ILE A 38 2.70 -7.10 7.42
N VAL A 39 3.04 -8.13 8.18
CA VAL A 39 4.41 -8.62 8.34
C VAL A 39 4.52 -10.08 7.90
N GLY A 40 5.75 -10.54 7.70
CA GLY A 40 6.05 -11.92 7.28
C GLY A 40 7.44 -11.98 6.65
N GLY A 41 8.03 -13.16 6.59
CA GLY A 41 9.31 -13.40 5.94
C GLY A 41 9.31 -13.10 4.43
N ASN A 42 10.48 -13.19 3.80
CA ASN A 42 10.57 -13.11 2.34
C ASN A 42 9.87 -14.33 1.72
N GLY A 43 9.07 -14.11 0.67
CA GLY A 43 8.27 -15.17 0.07
C GLY A 43 6.98 -15.53 0.82
N ALA A 44 6.64 -14.87 1.94
CA ALA A 44 5.41 -15.12 2.68
C ALA A 44 4.11 -14.80 1.92
N GLY A 45 4.18 -14.18 0.73
CA GLY A 45 3.01 -13.87 -0.09
C GLY A 45 2.48 -12.43 0.08
N LYS A 46 3.10 -11.58 0.89
CA LYS A 46 2.62 -10.23 1.21
C LYS A 46 2.36 -9.36 -0.02
N SER A 47 3.38 -9.13 -0.85
CA SER A 47 3.23 -8.31 -2.08
C SER A 47 2.32 -8.99 -3.10
N THR A 48 2.28 -10.33 -3.15
CA THR A 48 1.32 -11.07 -3.97
C THR A 48 -0.10 -10.81 -3.51
N PHE A 49 -0.35 -10.75 -2.20
CA PHE A 49 -1.65 -10.43 -1.63
C PHE A 49 -2.11 -9.02 -2.01
N LEU A 50 -1.25 -8.00 -1.88
CA LEU A 50 -1.58 -6.65 -2.34
C LEU A 50 -1.81 -6.60 -3.85
N ASN A 51 -1.00 -7.29 -4.64
CA ASN A 51 -1.15 -7.38 -6.10
C ASN A 51 -2.47 -8.04 -6.51
N ALA A 52 -2.91 -9.08 -5.77
CA ALA A 52 -4.20 -9.73 -6.00
C ALA A 52 -5.37 -8.75 -5.79
N ILE A 53 -5.34 -7.97 -4.70
CA ILE A 53 -6.35 -6.95 -4.41
C ILE A 53 -6.33 -5.85 -5.47
N ALA A 54 -5.15 -5.41 -5.90
CA ALA A 54 -4.98 -4.40 -6.95
C ALA A 54 -5.40 -4.88 -8.35
N GLY A 55 -5.51 -6.21 -8.58
CA GLY A 55 -5.90 -6.78 -9.88
C GLY A 55 -4.76 -6.94 -10.86
N ASN A 56 -3.52 -7.02 -10.39
CA ASN A 56 -2.35 -7.10 -11.27
C ASN A 56 -2.21 -8.46 -11.99
N PHE A 57 -2.98 -9.46 -11.58
CA PHE A 57 -3.09 -10.78 -12.21
C PHE A 57 -4.43 -11.44 -11.86
N ALA A 58 -4.83 -12.42 -12.64
CA ALA A 58 -6.00 -13.24 -12.35
C ALA A 58 -5.73 -14.20 -11.17
N LEU A 59 -6.71 -14.34 -10.29
CA LEU A 59 -6.70 -15.35 -9.23
C LEU A 59 -6.93 -16.74 -9.81
N ASP A 60 -6.45 -17.77 -9.14
CA ASP A 60 -6.77 -19.16 -9.48
C ASP A 60 -8.10 -19.56 -8.79
N GLU A 61 -8.29 -19.11 -7.53
CA GLU A 61 -9.51 -19.33 -6.76
C GLU A 61 -9.78 -18.15 -5.83
N GLY A 62 -11.02 -18.05 -5.36
CA GLY A 62 -11.46 -17.07 -4.36
C GLY A 62 -12.13 -15.86 -4.95
N THR A 63 -12.64 -14.99 -4.07
CA THR A 63 -13.39 -13.79 -4.41
C THR A 63 -12.93 -12.59 -3.62
N ILE A 64 -13.06 -11.41 -4.20
CA ILE A 64 -12.84 -10.11 -3.55
C ILE A 64 -14.09 -9.27 -3.75
N SER A 65 -14.68 -8.81 -2.66
CA SER A 65 -15.88 -7.98 -2.67
C SER A 65 -15.64 -6.64 -1.98
N PHE A 66 -16.04 -5.58 -2.63
CA PHE A 66 -16.08 -4.21 -2.10
C PHE A 66 -17.55 -3.78 -1.92
N GLY A 67 -18.00 -3.66 -0.67
CA GLY A 67 -19.38 -3.28 -0.38
C GLY A 67 -20.42 -4.21 -1.03
N GLY A 68 -20.14 -5.50 -1.14
CA GLY A 68 -21.01 -6.49 -1.78
C GLY A 68 -20.82 -6.64 -3.30
N HIS A 69 -19.98 -5.82 -3.94
CA HIS A 69 -19.68 -5.95 -5.37
C HIS A 69 -18.39 -6.74 -5.58
N GLN A 70 -18.47 -7.84 -6.29
CA GLN A 70 -17.32 -8.66 -6.66
C GLN A 70 -16.43 -7.94 -7.67
N ILE A 71 -15.11 -7.97 -7.43
CA ILE A 71 -14.15 -7.24 -8.26
C ILE A 71 -13.04 -8.12 -8.84
N GLU A 72 -12.98 -9.40 -8.51
CA GLU A 72 -11.89 -10.30 -8.95
C GLU A 72 -11.76 -10.38 -10.47
N GLN A 73 -12.85 -10.10 -11.21
CA GLN A 73 -12.89 -10.08 -12.67
C GLN A 73 -12.66 -8.68 -13.27
N THR A 74 -12.62 -7.62 -12.45
CA THR A 74 -12.41 -6.26 -12.96
C THR A 74 -10.94 -6.01 -13.25
N ALA A 75 -10.66 -5.25 -14.31
CA ALA A 75 -9.31 -4.88 -14.68
C ALA A 75 -8.67 -3.92 -13.66
N ASP A 76 -7.34 -3.91 -13.58
CA ASP A 76 -6.57 -3.07 -12.67
C ASP A 76 -6.87 -1.57 -12.84
N PHE A 77 -7.03 -1.09 -14.07
CA PHE A 77 -7.36 0.31 -14.34
C PHE A 77 -8.76 0.71 -13.85
N GLU A 78 -9.72 -0.24 -13.79
CA GLU A 78 -11.05 -0.01 -13.21
C GLU A 78 -10.95 0.07 -11.68
N ARG A 79 -10.18 -0.84 -11.07
CA ARG A 79 -9.90 -0.82 -9.62
C ARG A 79 -9.16 0.44 -9.19
N ALA A 80 -8.33 1.02 -10.06
CA ALA A 80 -7.62 2.27 -9.79
C ALA A 80 -8.54 3.48 -9.50
N ALA A 81 -9.83 3.38 -9.79
CA ALA A 81 -10.81 4.42 -9.44
C ALA A 81 -11.06 4.50 -7.91
N TYR A 82 -10.91 3.39 -7.17
CA TYR A 82 -11.21 3.29 -5.74
C TYR A 82 -10.10 2.64 -4.90
N ILE A 83 -9.10 2.00 -5.54
CA ILE A 83 -7.88 1.49 -4.89
C ILE A 83 -6.70 2.35 -5.31
N SER A 84 -5.95 2.86 -4.35
CA SER A 84 -4.68 3.55 -4.61
C SER A 84 -3.52 2.76 -4.04
N ARG A 85 -2.34 2.91 -4.66
CA ARG A 85 -1.13 2.21 -4.21
C ARG A 85 0.06 3.15 -4.13
N VAL A 86 0.86 2.99 -3.08
CA VAL A 86 2.20 3.54 -2.94
C VAL A 86 3.18 2.38 -3.00
N PHE A 87 4.11 2.45 -3.94
CA PHE A 87 5.09 1.39 -4.20
C PHE A 87 6.35 1.59 -3.34
N GLN A 88 7.10 0.53 -3.17
CA GLN A 88 8.42 0.55 -2.55
C GLN A 88 9.38 1.49 -3.30
N ASP A 89 9.41 1.38 -4.64
CA ASP A 89 10.10 2.34 -5.51
C ASP A 89 9.11 3.43 -5.96
N PRO A 90 9.28 4.69 -5.50
CA PRO A 90 8.38 5.78 -5.86
C PRO A 90 8.37 6.11 -7.36
N MET A 91 9.35 5.62 -8.12
CA MET A 91 9.37 5.78 -9.58
C MET A 91 8.28 4.97 -10.29
N GLN A 92 7.81 3.87 -9.69
CA GLN A 92 6.73 3.06 -10.26
C GLN A 92 5.35 3.75 -10.18
N GLY A 93 5.16 4.63 -9.21
CA GLY A 93 3.91 5.36 -9.00
C GLY A 93 3.88 6.76 -9.65
N THR A 94 4.96 7.17 -10.32
CA THR A 94 5.14 8.53 -10.86
C THR A 94 5.63 8.51 -12.29
N ALA A 95 5.49 9.64 -13.00
CA ALA A 95 6.09 9.89 -14.30
C ALA A 95 7.38 10.73 -14.13
N PRO A 96 8.58 10.12 -14.10
CA PRO A 96 9.81 10.78 -13.66
C PRO A 96 10.24 12.00 -14.48
N ARG A 97 9.90 12.01 -15.80
CA ARG A 97 10.20 13.10 -16.72
C ARG A 97 9.16 14.23 -16.72
N MET A 98 8.08 14.03 -15.99
CA MET A 98 7.05 15.05 -15.79
C MET A 98 7.33 15.82 -14.51
N THR A 99 6.90 17.07 -14.47
CA THR A 99 7.01 17.94 -13.30
C THR A 99 6.13 17.44 -12.14
N VAL A 100 6.38 17.95 -10.94
CA VAL A 100 5.54 17.71 -9.76
C VAL A 100 4.09 18.09 -10.07
N ALA A 101 3.85 19.28 -10.65
CA ALA A 101 2.51 19.74 -10.99
C ALA A 101 1.79 18.82 -11.98
N GLU A 102 2.48 18.32 -13.01
CA GLU A 102 1.91 17.41 -14.00
C GLU A 102 1.55 16.05 -13.36
N ASN A 103 2.40 15.51 -12.50
CA ASN A 103 2.12 14.28 -11.78
C ASN A 103 0.90 14.44 -10.85
N LEU A 104 0.82 15.53 -10.09
CA LEU A 104 -0.33 15.83 -9.24
C LEU A 104 -1.60 16.01 -10.05
N ALA A 105 -1.52 16.68 -11.21
CA ALA A 105 -2.67 16.86 -12.12
C ALA A 105 -3.17 15.51 -12.68
N LEU A 106 -2.26 14.57 -13.00
CA LEU A 106 -2.65 13.21 -13.40
C LEU A 106 -3.35 12.47 -12.27
N ALA A 107 -2.82 12.55 -11.04
CA ALA A 107 -3.41 11.91 -9.88
C ALA A 107 -4.79 12.50 -9.54
N ASN A 108 -4.94 13.83 -9.63
CA ASN A 108 -6.19 14.54 -9.37
C ASN A 108 -7.31 14.12 -10.33
N ARG A 109 -6.96 13.70 -11.55
CA ARG A 109 -7.92 13.25 -12.58
C ARG A 109 -8.20 11.75 -12.58
N ARG A 110 -7.67 11.00 -11.61
CA ARG A 110 -7.91 9.56 -11.48
C ARG A 110 -9.40 9.26 -11.34
N GLY A 111 -9.91 8.30 -12.11
CA GLY A 111 -11.33 7.93 -12.11
C GLY A 111 -12.26 8.89 -12.84
N GLN A 112 -11.74 10.01 -13.39
CA GLN A 112 -12.54 10.97 -14.14
C GLN A 112 -12.50 10.69 -15.65
N LYS A 113 -13.52 11.14 -16.38
CA LYS A 113 -13.53 11.08 -17.84
C LYS A 113 -12.37 11.92 -18.40
N ARG A 114 -11.60 11.33 -19.33
CA ARG A 114 -10.49 12.03 -19.98
C ARG A 114 -11.00 13.27 -20.72
N SER A 115 -10.38 14.41 -20.44
CA SER A 115 -10.61 15.69 -21.12
C SER A 115 -9.32 16.15 -21.80
N LEU A 116 -9.44 16.76 -22.99
CA LEU A 116 -8.31 17.32 -23.73
C LEU A 116 -7.88 18.71 -23.22
N PHE A 117 -8.31 19.09 -22.02
CA PHE A 117 -7.96 20.42 -21.46
C PHE A 117 -6.52 20.49 -20.99
N LYS A 118 -5.97 21.71 -21.15
CA LYS A 118 -4.61 22.09 -20.78
C LYS A 118 -4.21 21.69 -19.36
N THR A 119 -2.95 21.37 -19.22
CA THR A 119 -2.18 21.28 -17.97
C THR A 119 -2.53 22.42 -17.03
N SER A 120 -2.89 22.08 -15.81
CA SER A 120 -3.05 22.90 -14.59
C SER A 120 -3.35 24.40 -14.78
N SER A 121 -4.53 24.84 -14.36
CA SER A 121 -4.84 26.27 -14.23
C SER A 121 -4.01 26.88 -13.10
N LYS A 122 -3.98 28.22 -13.03
CA LYS A 122 -3.28 28.92 -11.94
C LYS A 122 -3.87 28.56 -10.57
N GLU A 123 -5.17 28.36 -10.51
CA GLU A 123 -5.89 27.95 -9.31
C GLU A 123 -5.51 26.52 -8.89
N GLU A 124 -5.36 25.61 -9.85
CA GLU A 124 -4.93 24.23 -9.58
C GLU A 124 -3.49 24.18 -9.06
N LEU A 125 -2.58 25.01 -9.60
CA LEU A 125 -1.22 25.13 -9.09
C LEU A 125 -1.19 25.65 -7.64
N GLN A 126 -1.99 26.65 -7.30
CA GLN A 126 -2.11 27.15 -5.92
C GLN A 126 -2.67 26.06 -4.96
N GLN A 127 -3.61 25.24 -5.42
CA GLN A 127 -4.09 24.11 -4.65
C GLN A 127 -2.98 23.07 -4.39
N PHE A 128 -2.13 22.80 -5.38
CA PHE A 128 -1.01 21.89 -5.22
C PHE A 128 0.05 22.43 -4.27
N GLU A 129 0.37 23.74 -4.32
CA GLU A 129 1.24 24.40 -3.34
C GLU A 129 0.71 24.21 -1.92
N ALA A 130 -0.58 24.47 -1.71
CA ALA A 130 -1.24 24.32 -0.41
C ALA A 130 -1.24 22.86 0.10
N LEU A 131 -1.31 21.87 -0.79
CA LEU A 131 -1.22 20.43 -0.44
C LEU A 131 0.21 19.99 -0.12
N LEU A 132 1.21 20.62 -0.74
CA LEU A 132 2.63 20.26 -0.56
C LEU A 132 3.26 20.95 0.67
N ALA A 133 2.88 22.18 0.98
CA ALA A 133 3.46 22.95 2.07
C ALA A 133 3.43 22.23 3.44
N PRO A 134 2.32 21.53 3.86
CA PRO A 134 2.29 20.82 5.13
C PRO A 134 3.27 19.64 5.22
N LEU A 135 3.81 19.15 4.09
CA LEU A 135 4.80 18.10 4.09
C LEU A 135 6.15 18.57 4.66
N GLY A 136 6.41 19.89 4.61
CA GLY A 136 7.62 20.52 5.15
C GLY A 136 8.91 19.97 4.50
N LEU A 137 8.87 19.73 3.18
CA LEU A 137 9.98 19.21 2.37
C LEU A 137 10.43 20.19 1.29
N GLY A 138 9.91 21.44 1.29
CA GLY A 138 10.19 22.47 0.28
C GLY A 138 9.70 22.08 -1.12
N LEU A 139 8.63 21.29 -1.20
CA LEU A 139 8.05 20.80 -2.45
C LEU A 139 7.10 21.83 -3.07
N GLU A 140 6.52 22.70 -2.27
CA GLU A 140 5.68 23.83 -2.67
C GLU A 140 6.39 24.76 -3.65
N ASP A 141 7.71 24.94 -3.50
CA ASP A 141 8.55 25.75 -4.38
C ASP A 141 9.06 24.97 -5.61
N ARG A 142 8.71 23.70 -5.76
CA ARG A 142 9.24 22.79 -6.77
C ARG A 142 8.21 22.23 -7.74
N LEU A 143 7.08 22.88 -7.89
CA LEU A 143 6.00 22.43 -8.79
C LEU A 143 6.45 22.19 -10.22
N HIS A 144 7.42 23.00 -10.71
CA HIS A 144 7.96 22.91 -12.08
C HIS A 144 9.22 22.04 -12.18
N THR A 145 9.64 21.38 -11.10
CA THR A 145 10.79 20.46 -11.11
C THR A 145 10.32 19.08 -11.56
N GLU A 146 11.09 18.40 -12.42
CA GLU A 146 10.86 17.02 -12.78
C GLU A 146 10.99 16.11 -11.54
N ILE A 147 10.09 15.16 -11.36
CA ILE A 147 10.11 14.26 -10.19
C ILE A 147 11.41 13.45 -10.13
N GLY A 148 11.98 13.08 -11.26
CA GLY A 148 13.26 12.36 -11.33
C GLY A 148 14.44 13.09 -10.68
N LEU A 149 14.38 14.42 -10.56
CA LEU A 149 15.42 15.26 -9.96
C LEU A 149 15.26 15.46 -8.44
N LEU A 150 14.19 14.97 -7.85
CA LEU A 150 13.92 15.08 -6.42
C LEU A 150 14.68 14.02 -5.61
N SER A 151 14.85 14.25 -4.31
CA SER A 151 15.36 13.20 -3.39
C SER A 151 14.37 12.04 -3.23
N GLY A 152 14.86 10.88 -2.78
CA GLY A 152 14.00 9.71 -2.53
C GLY A 152 12.81 10.02 -1.62
N GLY A 153 13.06 10.70 -0.49
CA GLY A 153 12.01 11.10 0.45
C GLY A 153 11.01 12.10 -0.13
N GLN A 154 11.47 13.05 -0.95
CA GLN A 154 10.59 13.99 -1.65
C GLN A 154 9.69 13.27 -2.66
N ARG A 155 10.24 12.34 -3.44
CA ARG A 155 9.45 11.52 -4.38
C ARG A 155 8.42 10.67 -3.63
N GLN A 156 8.82 10.06 -2.51
CA GLN A 156 7.91 9.23 -1.72
C GLN A 156 6.76 10.05 -1.13
N ALA A 157 7.04 11.26 -0.63
CA ALA A 157 6.00 12.16 -0.14
C ALA A 157 5.00 12.55 -1.24
N ILE A 158 5.49 12.82 -2.46
CA ILE A 158 4.63 13.10 -3.62
C ILE A 158 3.81 11.86 -3.98
N SER A 159 4.41 10.65 -4.01
CA SER A 159 3.70 9.41 -4.29
C SER A 159 2.57 9.15 -3.28
N LEU A 160 2.82 9.38 -1.99
CA LEU A 160 1.80 9.30 -0.95
C LEU A 160 0.67 10.32 -1.16
N LEU A 161 1.03 11.59 -1.43
CA LEU A 161 0.05 12.63 -1.71
C LEU A 161 -0.82 12.26 -2.91
N MET A 162 -0.21 11.85 -4.03
CA MET A 162 -0.92 11.41 -5.24
C MET A 162 -1.87 10.24 -4.96
N ALA A 163 -1.47 9.30 -4.12
CA ALA A 163 -2.29 8.14 -3.75
C ALA A 163 -3.50 8.53 -2.88
N THR A 164 -3.39 9.61 -2.09
CA THR A 164 -4.40 9.99 -1.09
C THR A 164 -5.22 11.22 -1.45
N MET A 165 -4.89 11.94 -2.54
CA MET A 165 -5.60 13.16 -2.97
C MET A 165 -7.11 12.97 -3.12
N ASN A 166 -7.52 11.89 -3.77
CA ASN A 166 -8.92 11.59 -4.08
C ASN A 166 -9.58 10.66 -3.06
N ALA A 167 -9.03 10.58 -1.83
CA ALA A 167 -9.54 9.74 -0.74
C ALA A 167 -9.99 8.34 -1.22
N PRO A 168 -9.05 7.44 -1.58
CA PRO A 168 -9.39 6.12 -2.09
C PRO A 168 -10.15 5.31 -1.03
N GLN A 169 -10.97 4.36 -1.47
CA GLN A 169 -11.67 3.44 -0.57
C GLN A 169 -10.70 2.45 0.08
N LEU A 170 -9.58 2.13 -0.60
CA LEU A 170 -8.50 1.32 -0.07
C LEU A 170 -7.14 1.89 -0.51
N LEU A 171 -6.25 2.09 0.46
CA LEU A 171 -4.87 2.50 0.24
C LEU A 171 -3.95 1.30 0.48
N LEU A 172 -3.16 0.94 -0.52
CA LEU A 172 -2.15 -0.12 -0.45
C LEU A 172 -0.76 0.52 -0.34
N LEU A 173 -0.04 0.21 0.74
CA LEU A 173 1.29 0.71 1.04
C LEU A 173 2.28 -0.48 1.03
N ASP A 174 3.13 -0.55 0.02
CA ASP A 174 4.06 -1.67 -0.17
C ASP A 174 5.47 -1.22 0.20
N GLU A 175 5.89 -1.45 1.46
CA GLU A 175 7.23 -1.10 1.98
C GLU A 175 7.69 0.32 1.64
N HIS A 176 6.77 1.24 1.61
CA HIS A 176 6.91 2.57 1.01
C HIS A 176 7.96 3.48 1.68
N THR A 177 8.59 3.04 2.76
CA THR A 177 9.64 3.78 3.45
C THR A 177 10.98 3.05 3.52
N ALA A 178 11.08 1.81 3.00
CA ALA A 178 12.25 0.95 3.15
C ALA A 178 13.55 1.54 2.53
N ALA A 179 13.43 2.34 1.47
CA ALA A 179 14.57 2.92 0.76
C ALA A 179 14.99 4.31 1.31
N LEU A 180 14.42 4.77 2.44
CA LEU A 180 14.65 6.10 2.99
C LEU A 180 15.61 6.05 4.18
N ASP A 181 16.33 7.16 4.41
CA ASP A 181 17.08 7.32 5.64
C ASP A 181 16.17 7.37 6.88
N PRO A 182 16.65 6.99 8.08
CA PRO A 182 15.80 6.82 9.26
C PRO A 182 15.03 8.08 9.70
N LYS A 183 15.55 9.26 9.43
CA LYS A 183 14.88 10.54 9.78
C LYS A 183 13.72 10.80 8.82
N THR A 184 13.95 10.63 7.52
CA THR A 184 12.94 10.79 6.48
C THR A 184 11.88 9.71 6.59
N GLN A 185 12.27 8.45 6.85
CA GLN A 185 11.35 7.33 7.10
C GLN A 185 10.33 7.69 8.19
N ARG A 186 10.79 8.10 9.37
CA ARG A 186 9.90 8.47 10.49
C ARG A 186 8.94 9.58 10.11
N LYS A 187 9.41 10.61 9.40
CA LYS A 187 8.58 11.72 8.95
C LYS A 187 7.50 11.27 7.97
N ILE A 188 7.85 10.43 6.99
CA ILE A 188 6.89 9.90 6.03
C ILE A 188 5.88 8.97 6.70
N MET A 189 6.32 8.10 7.61
CA MET A 189 5.42 7.21 8.37
C MET A 189 4.42 7.98 9.22
N GLN A 190 4.89 9.01 9.95
CA GLN A 190 4.00 9.88 10.72
C GLN A 190 2.98 10.57 9.80
N LYS A 191 3.43 11.10 8.65
CA LYS A 191 2.55 11.76 7.70
C LYS A 191 1.56 10.80 7.05
N THR A 192 1.97 9.54 6.83
CA THR A 192 1.10 8.47 6.36
C THR A 192 -0.04 8.23 7.36
N GLN A 193 0.28 8.07 8.64
CA GLN A 193 -0.73 7.87 9.68
C GLN A 193 -1.67 9.06 9.81
N GLU A 194 -1.14 10.28 9.92
CA GLU A 194 -1.94 11.51 9.96
C GLU A 194 -2.92 11.57 8.79
N THR A 195 -2.44 11.29 7.56
CA THR A 195 -3.28 11.33 6.36
C THR A 195 -4.39 10.27 6.38
N ILE A 196 -4.08 9.04 6.84
CA ILE A 196 -5.06 7.96 6.97
C ILE A 196 -6.13 8.33 8.00
N GLU A 197 -5.73 8.86 9.16
CA GLU A 197 -6.64 9.26 10.24
C GLU A 197 -7.51 10.45 9.84
N GLU A 198 -6.90 11.53 9.33
CA GLU A 198 -7.61 12.76 8.91
C GLU A 198 -8.67 12.49 7.84
N LYS A 199 -8.37 11.58 6.90
CA LYS A 199 -9.27 11.24 5.79
C LYS A 199 -10.11 9.98 6.05
N ASN A 200 -9.97 9.36 7.22
CA ASN A 200 -10.61 8.09 7.59
C ASN A 200 -10.45 7.01 6.50
N LEU A 201 -9.23 6.84 6.00
CA LEU A 201 -8.93 5.88 4.93
C LEU A 201 -8.85 4.47 5.50
N THR A 202 -9.28 3.49 4.70
CA THR A 202 -8.93 2.08 4.93
C THR A 202 -7.59 1.81 4.28
N ALA A 203 -6.65 1.17 5.00
CA ALA A 203 -5.29 0.97 4.49
C ALA A 203 -4.72 -0.41 4.83
N LEU A 204 -3.93 -0.96 3.90
CA LEU A 204 -3.07 -2.13 4.11
C LEU A 204 -1.62 -1.69 3.92
N MET A 205 -0.76 -1.95 4.89
CA MET A 205 0.64 -1.57 4.84
C MET A 205 1.56 -2.77 5.07
N ILE A 206 2.34 -3.12 4.07
CA ILE A 206 3.45 -4.06 4.25
C ILE A 206 4.65 -3.31 4.82
N THR A 207 5.26 -3.89 5.85
CA THR A 207 6.52 -3.41 6.42
C THR A 207 7.39 -4.57 6.89
N HIS A 208 8.71 -4.42 6.79
CA HIS A 208 9.69 -5.32 7.42
C HIS A 208 10.15 -4.80 8.78
N ASN A 209 9.79 -3.58 9.15
CA ASN A 209 10.13 -3.00 10.45
C ASN A 209 9.06 -3.39 11.47
N LEU A 210 9.42 -4.23 12.45
CA LEU A 210 8.49 -4.73 13.46
C LEU A 210 7.99 -3.60 14.38
N SER A 211 8.84 -2.61 14.67
CA SER A 211 8.46 -1.42 15.41
C SER A 211 7.36 -0.65 14.68
N ASP A 212 7.54 -0.39 13.38
CA ASP A 212 6.52 0.25 12.55
C ASP A 212 5.23 -0.58 12.50
N ALA A 213 5.35 -1.91 12.40
CA ALA A 213 4.19 -2.81 12.35
C ALA A 213 3.34 -2.73 13.62
N ILE A 214 3.95 -2.56 14.79
CA ILE A 214 3.27 -2.47 16.08
C ILE A 214 2.70 -1.06 16.31
N HIS A 215 3.50 -0.02 16.03
CA HIS A 215 3.12 1.36 16.38
C HIS A 215 2.10 1.99 15.43
N PHE A 216 2.09 1.59 14.15
CA PHE A 216 1.18 2.16 13.14
C PHE A 216 -0.02 1.26 12.88
N GLY A 217 -1.17 1.88 12.63
CA GLY A 217 -2.40 1.16 12.36
C GLY A 217 -3.09 0.57 13.59
N ASN A 218 -4.27 0.02 13.37
CA ASN A 218 -5.13 -0.52 14.43
C ASN A 218 -5.28 -2.04 14.41
N ARG A 219 -4.66 -2.75 13.44
CA ARG A 219 -4.70 -4.21 13.30
C ARG A 219 -3.40 -4.69 12.68
N LEU A 220 -2.95 -5.89 13.01
CA LEU A 220 -1.73 -6.48 12.47
C LEU A 220 -2.00 -7.90 12.02
N ILE A 221 -1.59 -8.25 10.81
CA ILE A 221 -1.60 -9.63 10.32
C ILE A 221 -0.18 -10.13 10.04
N VAL A 222 0.04 -11.41 10.35
CA VAL A 222 1.28 -12.12 10.04
C VAL A 222 1.00 -13.08 8.91
N MET A 223 1.72 -12.93 7.81
CA MET A 223 1.67 -13.86 6.68
C MET A 223 2.89 -14.78 6.68
N HIS A 224 2.64 -16.05 6.38
CA HIS A 224 3.70 -17.05 6.25
C HIS A 224 3.32 -18.08 5.19
N ARG A 225 4.23 -18.40 4.27
CA ARG A 225 4.04 -19.40 3.18
C ARG A 225 2.73 -19.26 2.39
N GLY A 226 2.28 -18.01 2.17
CA GLY A 226 1.06 -17.73 1.41
C GLY A 226 -0.23 -17.77 2.21
N GLU A 227 -0.16 -17.87 3.52
CA GLU A 227 -1.31 -17.94 4.44
C GLU A 227 -1.26 -16.80 5.46
N ILE A 228 -2.43 -16.40 6.00
CA ILE A 228 -2.51 -15.55 7.20
C ILE A 228 -2.46 -16.48 8.41
N VAL A 229 -1.36 -16.42 9.17
CA VAL A 229 -1.15 -17.30 10.34
C VAL A 229 -1.53 -16.64 11.66
N ARG A 230 -1.60 -15.31 11.71
CA ARG A 230 -2.07 -14.53 12.86
C ARG A 230 -2.79 -13.28 12.38
N ASP A 231 -3.78 -12.87 13.13
CA ASP A 231 -4.57 -11.66 12.92
C ASP A 231 -4.85 -11.06 14.31
N TYR A 232 -4.11 -9.99 14.62
CA TYR A 232 -4.21 -9.28 15.90
C TYR A 232 -5.16 -8.10 15.74
N ALA A 233 -6.31 -8.16 16.39
CA ALA A 233 -7.24 -7.05 16.50
C ALA A 233 -6.63 -5.91 17.36
N LYS A 234 -7.31 -4.77 17.41
CA LYS A 234 -6.81 -3.53 18.04
C LYS A 234 -6.28 -3.73 19.45
N GLU A 235 -7.04 -4.43 20.30
CA GLU A 235 -6.70 -4.67 21.70
C GLU A 235 -5.51 -5.63 21.83
N GLU A 236 -5.49 -6.68 21.04
CA GLU A 236 -4.40 -7.65 21.01
C GLU A 236 -3.12 -7.03 20.47
N LYS A 237 -3.22 -6.24 19.38
CA LYS A 237 -2.09 -5.51 18.83
C LYS A 237 -1.49 -4.51 19.83
N ALA A 238 -2.34 -3.80 20.59
CA ALA A 238 -1.88 -2.83 21.59
C ALA A 238 -1.11 -3.48 22.75
N ALA A 239 -1.35 -4.76 23.03
CA ALA A 239 -0.63 -5.53 24.04
C ALA A 239 0.63 -6.22 23.50
N LEU A 240 0.80 -6.29 22.16
CA LEU A 240 1.88 -7.02 21.51
C LEU A 240 3.20 -6.23 21.60
N THR A 241 4.27 -6.91 21.99
CA THR A 241 5.62 -6.35 22.02
C THR A 241 6.43 -6.73 20.76
N GLU A 242 7.45 -5.93 20.44
CA GLU A 242 8.36 -6.24 19.33
C GLU A 242 9.08 -7.59 19.55
N GLU A 243 9.42 -7.92 20.79
CA GLU A 243 10.08 -9.17 21.13
C GLU A 243 9.17 -10.39 20.89
N GLU A 244 7.89 -10.30 21.25
CA GLU A 244 6.91 -11.37 21.00
C GLU A 244 6.68 -11.58 19.50
N LEU A 245 6.55 -10.49 18.75
CA LEU A 245 6.39 -10.56 17.29
C LEU A 245 7.64 -11.14 16.64
N PHE A 246 8.83 -10.73 17.07
CA PHE A 246 10.10 -11.27 16.59
C PHE A 246 10.24 -12.76 16.89
N ARG A 247 9.91 -13.21 18.11
CA ARG A 247 9.93 -14.64 18.48
C ARG A 247 8.96 -15.45 17.63
N LEU A 248 7.76 -14.93 17.38
CA LEU A 248 6.79 -15.58 16.50
C LEU A 248 7.35 -15.76 15.08
N MET A 249 7.95 -14.71 14.51
CA MET A 249 8.52 -14.73 13.17
C MET A 249 9.64 -15.79 13.07
N ASN A 250 10.58 -15.79 14.05
CA ASN A 250 11.65 -16.77 14.08
C ASN A 250 11.14 -18.20 14.25
N ALA A 251 10.14 -18.44 15.10
CA ALA A 251 9.55 -19.77 15.26
C ALA A 251 8.90 -20.30 13.98
N LEU A 252 8.31 -19.40 13.16
CA LEU A 252 7.75 -19.75 11.86
C LEU A 252 8.86 -20.15 10.87
N ASP A 253 9.96 -19.38 10.83
CA ASP A 253 11.11 -19.66 9.96
C ASP A 253 11.86 -20.94 10.39
N GLU A 254 12.00 -21.21 11.70
CA GLU A 254 12.62 -22.45 12.23
C GLU A 254 11.78 -23.69 11.93
N ALA A 255 10.46 -23.59 12.01
CA ALA A 255 9.56 -24.70 11.65
C ALA A 255 9.72 -25.10 10.17
N ASP A 256 10.07 -24.14 9.32
CA ASP A 256 10.36 -24.38 7.90
C ASP A 256 11.63 -25.20 7.69
N LEU A 257 12.68 -24.94 8.49
CA LEU A 257 13.95 -25.67 8.40
C LEU A 257 13.87 -27.10 8.92
N GLN A 258 12.86 -27.41 9.78
CA GLN A 258 12.68 -28.74 10.35
C GLN A 258 11.69 -29.61 9.54
N GLY A 259 10.95 -28.98 8.62
CA GLY A 259 9.93 -29.65 7.78
C GLY A 259 10.44 -30.06 6.39
N GLU A 260 11.70 -29.77 6.07
CA GLU A 260 12.44 -30.28 4.91
C GLU A 260 13.25 -31.49 5.31
#